data_5d37509eadad7df1f7adf75c028d416d
#
_entry.id   5d37509eadad7df1f7adf75c028d416d
#
_cell.length_a   1.000
_cell.length_b   1.000
_cell.length_c   1.000
_cell.angle_alpha   90.00
_cell.angle_beta   90.00
_cell.angle_gamma   90.00
#
_symmetry.space_group_name_H-M   'P 1'
#
loop_
_entity.id
_entity.type
_entity.pdbx_description
1 polymer ?
#
loop_
_entity_poly.entity_id
_entity_poly.type
_entity_poly.pdbx_seq_one_letter_code
_entity_poly.pdbx_strand_id
1 'polypeptide(L)'
;VCEHGLNRRSGSPHQKQSAHLSRSQQAHPPMVELSAALQNGDALVTLAVLLIAVALFISGAMAPELVGLLSVSLLMIGGVLTPLQALSGFGSPALITLMGLFAVSAALFRSGALDRLRELIASERIRSPRRMVGLLTLVVAPISGVVPNTPIVASLLPVLETWCQKRGIAPSRVLLPLSFATLLGGTLTLLGSSVNLLASDVSQQLGYGSLDLFSFSAIGLPVWLAGAAYMLLAPRALLPDRSAPDDQLSTQQSLTGYFTEVTIPGSSSLVGQTLRHSRLQX
;
A
#
# COMPACT_ATOMS: atom_id res chain seq x y z
N VAL A 1 20.36 -67.41 24.08
CA VAL A 1 19.53 -68.04 23.04
C VAL A 1 18.61 -67.00 22.48
N CYS A 2 18.79 -66.73 21.20
CA CYS A 2 18.16 -65.73 20.37
C CYS A 2 16.68 -66.00 20.10
N GLU A 3 15.87 -64.92 19.93
CA GLU A 3 14.83 -64.91 18.90
C GLU A 3 14.54 -63.47 18.47
N HIS A 4 14.82 -63.17 17.22
CA HIS A 4 14.42 -61.99 16.48
C HIS A 4 12.94 -62.10 16.08
N GLY A 5 12.12 -61.14 16.50
CA GLY A 5 10.74 -60.97 16.02
C GLY A 5 10.67 -59.76 15.06
N LEU A 6 10.71 -60.00 13.75
CA LEU A 6 10.43 -59.02 12.71
C LEU A 6 8.92 -58.75 12.65
N ASN A 7 8.47 -57.63 13.19
CA ASN A 7 7.08 -57.17 13.06
C ASN A 7 6.94 -56.34 11.77
N ARG A 8 6.68 -56.99 10.66
CA ARG A 8 6.22 -56.33 9.41
C ARG A 8 4.77 -55.94 9.59
N ARG A 9 4.51 -54.70 9.91
CA ARG A 9 3.16 -54.11 9.78
C ARG A 9 2.86 -53.92 8.28
N SER A 10 2.20 -54.90 7.70
CA SER A 10 1.57 -54.78 6.39
C SER A 10 0.31 -53.93 6.56
N GLY A 11 0.38 -52.65 6.25
CA GLY A 11 -0.81 -51.80 6.17
C GLY A 11 -1.74 -52.39 5.11
N SER A 12 -2.98 -52.68 5.51
CA SER A 12 -3.97 -53.29 4.63
C SER A 12 -4.25 -52.39 3.42
N PRO A 13 -4.46 -52.97 2.23
CA PRO A 13 -4.73 -52.19 1.01
C PRO A 13 -5.99 -51.31 1.10
N HIS A 14 -6.91 -51.61 2.03
CA HIS A 14 -8.12 -50.80 2.27
C HIS A 14 -7.82 -49.42 2.85
N GLN A 15 -6.72 -49.24 3.59
CA GLN A 15 -6.40 -47.95 4.23
C GLN A 15 -5.76 -46.98 3.23
N LYS A 16 -5.09 -47.48 2.17
CA LYS A 16 -4.55 -46.64 1.10
C LYS A 16 -5.64 -46.21 0.11
N GLN A 17 -6.65 -47.03 -0.06
CA GLN A 17 -7.76 -46.77 -0.95
C GLN A 17 -8.75 -45.74 -0.38
N SER A 18 -8.97 -45.74 0.93
CA SER A 18 -9.79 -44.73 1.59
C SER A 18 -9.13 -43.34 1.62
N ALA A 19 -7.78 -43.27 1.72
CA ALA A 19 -7.04 -42.01 1.64
C ALA A 19 -7.01 -41.42 0.21
N HIS A 20 -7.09 -42.25 -0.83
CA HIS A 20 -7.16 -41.80 -2.22
C HIS A 20 -8.57 -41.30 -2.59
N LEU A 21 -9.60 -41.91 -2.03
CA LEU A 21 -10.99 -41.52 -2.28
C LEU A 21 -11.36 -40.21 -1.58
N SER A 22 -10.74 -39.90 -0.44
CA SER A 22 -10.98 -38.62 0.25
C SER A 22 -10.31 -37.43 -0.44
N ARG A 23 -9.22 -37.66 -1.20
CA ARG A 23 -8.54 -36.60 -1.95
C ARG A 23 -9.23 -36.27 -3.30
N SER A 24 -10.00 -37.22 -3.85
CA SER A 24 -10.68 -36.97 -5.14
C SER A 24 -12.02 -36.23 -4.99
N GLN A 25 -12.53 -36.11 -3.76
CA GLN A 25 -13.81 -35.43 -3.49
C GLN A 25 -13.70 -33.94 -3.23
N GLN A 26 -12.48 -33.34 -3.23
CA GLN A 26 -12.30 -31.91 -2.91
C GLN A 26 -12.03 -31.02 -4.11
N ALA A 27 -12.14 -31.55 -5.34
CA ALA A 27 -11.95 -30.74 -6.54
C ALA A 27 -13.27 -30.57 -7.29
N HIS A 28 -14.22 -29.87 -6.68
CA HIS A 28 -15.36 -29.34 -7.44
C HIS A 28 -14.90 -28.12 -8.23
N PRO A 29 -15.18 -28.03 -9.53
CA PRO A 29 -14.82 -26.84 -10.28
C PRO A 29 -15.59 -25.62 -9.76
N PRO A 30 -14.92 -24.47 -9.59
CA PRO A 30 -15.52 -23.28 -8.95
C PRO A 30 -16.75 -22.73 -9.69
N MET A 31 -16.99 -23.14 -10.91
CA MET A 31 -18.13 -22.68 -11.73
C MET A 31 -19.47 -23.24 -11.26
N VAL A 32 -19.49 -24.46 -10.72
CA VAL A 32 -20.73 -25.08 -10.23
C VAL A 32 -21.16 -24.47 -8.90
N GLU A 33 -20.22 -24.14 -8.04
CA GLU A 33 -20.49 -23.46 -6.78
C GLU A 33 -20.98 -22.03 -7.00
N LEU A 34 -20.45 -21.34 -8.01
CA LEU A 34 -20.87 -19.98 -8.35
C LEU A 34 -22.34 -19.94 -8.83
N SER A 35 -22.75 -20.91 -9.65
CA SER A 35 -24.15 -20.97 -10.11
C SER A 35 -25.13 -21.33 -9.00
N ALA A 36 -24.72 -22.18 -8.06
CA ALA A 36 -25.51 -22.52 -6.86
C ALA A 36 -25.56 -21.34 -5.88
N ALA A 37 -24.46 -20.61 -5.74
CA ALA A 37 -24.39 -19.41 -4.88
C ALA A 37 -25.29 -18.29 -5.41
N LEU A 38 -25.38 -18.13 -6.73
CA LEU A 38 -26.24 -17.12 -7.36
C LEU A 38 -27.75 -17.41 -7.19
N GLN A 39 -28.10 -18.66 -6.84
CA GLN A 39 -29.48 -19.02 -6.50
C GLN A 39 -29.84 -18.70 -5.06
N ASN A 40 -28.87 -18.41 -4.22
CA ASN A 40 -29.08 -18.01 -2.82
C ASN A 40 -29.27 -16.49 -2.76
N GLY A 41 -30.30 -16.04 -2.05
CA GLY A 41 -30.60 -14.61 -1.85
C GLY A 41 -29.41 -13.83 -1.28
N ASP A 42 -28.62 -14.48 -0.43
CA ASP A 42 -27.43 -13.91 0.23
C ASP A 42 -26.36 -13.48 -0.79
N ALA A 43 -26.17 -14.27 -1.84
CA ALA A 43 -25.19 -13.94 -2.90
C ALA A 43 -25.63 -12.72 -3.72
N LEU A 44 -26.94 -12.59 -3.97
CA LEU A 44 -27.49 -11.41 -4.66
C LEU A 44 -27.34 -10.16 -3.83
N VAL A 45 -27.62 -10.23 -2.52
CA VAL A 45 -27.42 -9.11 -1.58
C VAL A 45 -25.95 -8.72 -1.54
N THR A 46 -25.05 -9.70 -1.43
CA THR A 46 -23.58 -9.47 -1.41
C THR A 46 -23.12 -8.77 -2.69
N LEU A 47 -23.57 -9.26 -3.85
CA LEU A 47 -23.22 -8.67 -5.15
C LEU A 47 -23.76 -7.24 -5.27
N ALA A 48 -24.99 -7.00 -4.84
CA ALA A 48 -25.60 -5.66 -4.87
C ALA A 48 -24.80 -4.68 -3.99
N VAL A 49 -24.45 -5.10 -2.76
CA VAL A 49 -23.67 -4.26 -1.82
C VAL A 49 -22.27 -3.99 -2.41
N LEU A 50 -21.64 -5.01 -3.03
CA LEU A 50 -20.34 -4.85 -3.67
C LEU A 50 -20.40 -3.83 -4.82
N LEU A 51 -21.42 -3.91 -5.67
CA LEU A 51 -21.61 -2.96 -6.78
C LEU A 51 -21.85 -1.54 -6.26
N ILE A 52 -22.65 -1.38 -5.20
CA ILE A 52 -22.87 -0.09 -4.55
C ILE A 52 -21.55 0.46 -4.00
N ALA A 53 -20.77 -0.36 -3.31
CA ALA A 53 -19.47 0.04 -2.75
C ALA A 53 -18.51 0.51 -3.85
N VAL A 54 -18.41 -0.25 -4.95
CA VAL A 54 -17.55 0.10 -6.11
C VAL A 54 -18.03 1.42 -6.73
N ALA A 55 -19.34 1.61 -6.90
CA ALA A 55 -19.91 2.84 -7.46
C ALA A 55 -19.59 4.04 -6.54
N LEU A 56 -19.68 3.87 -5.21
CA LEU A 56 -19.34 4.91 -4.23
C LEU A 56 -17.84 5.24 -4.24
N PHE A 57 -16.98 4.23 -4.38
CA PHE A 57 -15.53 4.44 -4.51
C PHE A 57 -15.18 5.23 -5.79
N ILE A 58 -15.82 4.87 -6.92
CA ILE A 58 -15.57 5.54 -8.21
C ILE A 58 -16.10 6.98 -8.19
N SER A 59 -17.28 7.20 -7.59
CA SER A 59 -17.87 8.55 -7.51
C SER A 59 -17.11 9.50 -6.57
N GLY A 60 -16.34 8.96 -5.61
CA GLY A 60 -15.67 9.77 -4.60
C GLY A 60 -16.62 10.53 -3.67
N ALA A 61 -17.88 10.13 -3.63
CA ALA A 61 -18.93 10.85 -2.88
C ALA A 61 -18.76 10.73 -1.36
N MET A 62 -18.08 9.67 -0.90
CA MET A 62 -17.88 9.38 0.53
C MET A 62 -16.45 8.93 0.78
N ALA A 63 -15.95 9.18 2.00
CA ALA A 63 -14.64 8.68 2.44
C ALA A 63 -14.63 7.13 2.40
N PRO A 64 -13.51 6.51 1.96
CA PRO A 64 -13.43 5.04 1.84
C PRO A 64 -13.82 4.29 3.12
N GLU A 65 -13.49 4.84 4.28
CA GLU A 65 -13.80 4.26 5.59
C GLU A 65 -15.32 4.16 5.80
N LEU A 66 -16.05 5.20 5.38
CA LEU A 66 -17.51 5.24 5.49
C LEU A 66 -18.16 4.25 4.51
N VAL A 67 -17.60 4.10 3.30
CA VAL A 67 -18.09 3.12 2.32
C VAL A 67 -17.92 1.70 2.89
N GLY A 68 -16.79 1.42 3.53
CA GLY A 68 -16.55 0.12 4.20
C GLY A 68 -17.56 -0.15 5.30
N LEU A 69 -17.77 0.81 6.21
CA LEU A 69 -18.73 0.67 7.32
C LEU A 69 -20.16 0.51 6.80
N LEU A 70 -20.54 1.29 5.77
CA LEU A 70 -21.86 1.19 5.12
C LEU A 70 -22.06 -0.20 4.51
N SER A 71 -21.03 -0.74 3.82
CA SER A 71 -21.09 -2.07 3.21
C SER A 71 -21.34 -3.16 4.25
N VAL A 72 -20.58 -3.13 5.36
CA VAL A 72 -20.76 -4.08 6.48
C VAL A 72 -22.18 -3.94 7.06
N SER A 73 -22.64 -2.71 7.26
CA SER A 73 -23.98 -2.45 7.81
C SER A 73 -25.08 -2.98 6.88
N LEU A 74 -24.96 -2.78 5.58
CA LEU A 74 -25.91 -3.27 4.58
C LEU A 74 -25.96 -4.81 4.56
N LEU A 75 -24.78 -5.47 4.68
CA LEU A 75 -24.70 -6.93 4.74
C LEU A 75 -25.34 -7.48 6.03
N MET A 76 -25.23 -6.75 7.15
CA MET A 76 -25.92 -7.12 8.41
C MET A 76 -27.44 -6.97 8.27
N ILE A 77 -27.91 -5.84 7.73
CA ILE A 77 -29.34 -5.58 7.52
C ILE A 77 -29.93 -6.57 6.52
N GLY A 78 -29.15 -6.93 5.50
CA GLY A 78 -29.54 -7.95 4.53
C GLY A 78 -29.53 -9.38 5.05
N GLY A 79 -29.10 -9.59 6.31
CA GLY A 79 -29.07 -10.90 6.95
C GLY A 79 -27.93 -11.82 6.54
N VAL A 80 -27.02 -11.33 5.69
CA VAL A 80 -25.87 -12.11 5.18
C VAL A 80 -24.82 -12.31 6.28
N LEU A 81 -24.61 -11.27 7.12
CA LEU A 81 -23.64 -11.31 8.22
C LEU A 81 -24.31 -11.18 9.58
N THR A 82 -23.93 -12.03 10.52
CA THR A 82 -24.24 -11.84 11.93
C THR A 82 -23.39 -10.69 12.50
N PRO A 83 -23.85 -10.02 13.58
CA PRO A 83 -23.04 -8.96 14.20
C PRO A 83 -21.63 -9.39 14.59
N LEU A 84 -21.47 -10.63 15.06
CA LEU A 84 -20.16 -11.16 15.43
C LEU A 84 -19.25 -11.32 14.21
N GLN A 85 -19.78 -11.82 13.09
CA GLN A 85 -19.04 -11.95 11.83
C GLN A 85 -18.67 -10.58 11.26
N ALA A 86 -19.59 -9.62 11.30
CA ALA A 86 -19.38 -8.26 10.83
C ALA A 86 -18.21 -7.59 11.57
N LEU A 87 -18.09 -7.83 12.88
CA LEU A 87 -17.06 -7.24 13.72
C LEU A 87 -15.77 -8.08 13.79
N SER A 88 -15.80 -9.35 13.36
CA SER A 88 -14.64 -10.25 13.44
C SER A 88 -13.42 -9.73 12.65
N GLY A 89 -13.66 -8.99 11.55
CA GLY A 89 -12.61 -8.38 10.76
C GLY A 89 -11.71 -7.42 11.54
N PHE A 90 -12.28 -6.75 12.56
CA PHE A 90 -11.53 -5.83 13.42
C PHE A 90 -10.52 -6.54 14.32
N GLY A 91 -10.71 -7.84 14.57
CA GLY A 91 -9.79 -8.68 15.32
C GLY A 91 -8.95 -9.62 14.45
N SER A 92 -8.96 -9.44 13.13
CA SER A 92 -8.24 -10.35 12.22
C SER A 92 -6.72 -10.26 12.44
N PRO A 93 -5.99 -11.37 12.32
CA PRO A 93 -4.52 -11.36 12.40
C PRO A 93 -3.87 -10.40 11.40
N ALA A 94 -4.44 -10.27 10.21
CA ALA A 94 -3.97 -9.34 9.18
C ALA A 94 -4.02 -7.89 9.68
N LEU A 95 -5.13 -7.48 10.29
CA LEU A 95 -5.29 -6.11 10.81
C LEU A 95 -4.33 -5.84 11.97
N ILE A 96 -4.19 -6.79 12.90
CA ILE A 96 -3.27 -6.67 14.05
C ILE A 96 -1.83 -6.53 13.55
N THR A 97 -1.44 -7.35 12.57
CA THR A 97 -0.11 -7.30 11.95
C THR A 97 0.11 -5.93 11.27
N LEU A 98 -0.91 -5.44 10.56
CA LEU A 98 -0.85 -4.14 9.89
C LEU A 98 -0.65 -2.99 10.90
N MET A 99 -1.37 -3.01 12.00
CA MET A 99 -1.23 -2.03 13.09
C MET A 99 0.19 -2.07 13.68
N GLY A 100 0.72 -3.27 13.93
CA GLY A 100 2.10 -3.47 14.38
C GLY A 100 3.11 -2.90 13.37
N LEU A 101 2.88 -3.16 12.09
CA LEU A 101 3.74 -2.69 11.01
C LEU A 101 3.74 -1.15 10.91
N PHE A 102 2.59 -0.50 11.13
CA PHE A 102 2.50 0.95 11.18
C PHE A 102 3.28 1.51 12.38
N ALA A 103 3.18 0.86 13.55
CA ALA A 103 3.92 1.26 14.75
C ALA A 103 5.44 1.15 14.53
N VAL A 104 5.91 0.04 13.93
CA VAL A 104 7.32 -0.17 13.57
C VAL A 104 7.77 0.89 12.55
N SER A 105 6.94 1.18 11.55
CA SER A 105 7.23 2.20 10.54
C SER A 105 7.37 3.58 11.17
N ALA A 106 6.48 3.94 12.09
CA ALA A 106 6.54 5.21 12.83
C ALA A 106 7.83 5.32 13.65
N ALA A 107 8.24 4.23 14.31
CA ALA A 107 9.50 4.16 15.05
C ALA A 107 10.71 4.33 14.11
N LEU A 108 10.66 3.70 12.93
CA LEU A 108 11.70 3.79 11.90
C LEU A 108 11.87 5.25 11.43
N PHE A 109 10.76 5.98 11.27
CA PHE A 109 10.80 7.41 10.90
C PHE A 109 11.42 8.26 12.00
N ARG A 110 10.99 8.03 13.25
CA ARG A 110 11.48 8.79 14.41
C ARG A 110 12.96 8.52 14.72
N SER A 111 13.46 7.34 14.42
CA SER A 111 14.87 6.97 14.64
C SER A 111 15.84 7.60 13.61
N GLY A 112 15.32 8.23 12.55
CA GLY A 112 16.14 8.81 11.49
C GLY A 112 16.75 7.76 10.55
N ALA A 113 16.25 6.53 10.56
CA ALA A 113 16.78 5.45 9.72
C ALA A 113 16.71 5.78 8.22
N LEU A 114 15.72 6.60 7.82
CA LEU A 114 15.57 7.04 6.44
C LEU A 114 16.38 8.30 6.11
N ASP A 115 17.03 8.92 7.08
CA ASP A 115 17.79 10.17 6.86
C ASP A 115 18.98 9.93 5.92
N ARG A 116 19.65 8.79 6.04
CA ARG A 116 20.71 8.40 5.11
C ARG A 116 20.21 8.32 3.67
N LEU A 117 18.99 7.79 3.47
CA LEU A 117 18.36 7.72 2.15
C LEU A 117 18.01 9.11 1.64
N ARG A 118 17.49 9.97 2.51
CA ARG A 118 17.18 11.39 2.18
C ARG A 118 18.47 12.13 1.79
N GLU A 119 19.55 11.96 2.54
CA GLU A 119 20.87 12.55 2.26
C GLU A 119 21.42 12.06 0.93
N LEU A 120 21.30 10.76 0.64
CA LEU A 120 21.74 10.19 -0.63
C LEU A 120 20.98 10.80 -1.81
N ILE A 121 19.64 10.97 -1.68
CA ILE A 121 18.78 11.61 -2.68
C ILE A 121 19.15 13.09 -2.83
N ALA A 122 19.37 13.79 -1.72
CA ALA A 122 19.70 15.22 -1.71
C ALA A 122 21.12 15.51 -2.24
N SER A 123 21.96 14.48 -2.31
CA SER A 123 23.40 14.65 -2.65
C SER A 123 23.61 15.24 -4.04
N GLU A 124 24.66 16.02 -4.17
CA GLU A 124 25.09 16.64 -5.42
C GLU A 124 25.58 15.60 -6.46
N ARG A 125 25.82 14.36 -6.03
CA ARG A 125 26.34 13.28 -6.90
C ARG A 125 25.30 12.82 -7.93
N ILE A 126 24.00 12.92 -7.60
CA ILE A 126 22.89 12.52 -8.48
C ILE A 126 22.44 13.75 -9.25
N ARG A 127 22.93 13.91 -10.49
CA ARG A 127 22.67 15.09 -11.32
C ARG A 127 21.65 14.85 -12.42
N SER A 128 21.34 13.59 -12.75
CA SER A 128 20.42 13.29 -13.85
C SER A 128 19.17 12.57 -13.36
N PRO A 129 18.00 12.87 -13.96
CA PRO A 129 16.75 12.15 -13.62
C PRO A 129 16.86 10.64 -13.79
N ARG A 130 17.60 10.14 -14.79
CA ARG A 130 17.80 8.69 -14.99
C ARG A 130 18.51 8.04 -13.81
N ARG A 131 19.55 8.69 -13.26
CA ARG A 131 20.25 8.17 -12.07
C ARG A 131 19.33 8.20 -10.86
N MET A 132 18.48 9.22 -10.73
CA MET A 132 17.48 9.30 -9.66
C MET A 132 16.48 8.17 -9.79
N VAL A 133 15.92 7.94 -10.98
CA VAL A 133 14.99 6.84 -11.25
C VAL A 133 15.67 5.49 -10.92
N GLY A 134 16.93 5.33 -11.32
CA GLY A 134 17.72 4.14 -10.98
C GLY A 134 17.84 3.91 -9.48
N LEU A 135 18.16 4.97 -8.72
CA LEU A 135 18.22 4.92 -7.26
C LEU A 135 16.87 4.52 -6.65
N LEU A 136 15.80 5.16 -7.10
CA LEU A 136 14.44 4.87 -6.61
C LEU A 136 14.06 3.42 -6.88
N THR A 137 14.33 2.93 -8.08
CA THR A 137 13.95 1.58 -8.50
C THR A 137 14.80 0.49 -7.85
N LEU A 138 16.12 0.73 -7.67
CA LEU A 138 17.03 -0.30 -7.19
C LEU A 138 17.28 -0.26 -5.68
N VAL A 139 17.01 0.89 -5.03
CA VAL A 139 17.21 1.03 -3.58
C VAL A 139 15.88 1.21 -2.84
N VAL A 140 15.02 2.14 -3.29
CA VAL A 140 13.77 2.45 -2.59
C VAL A 140 12.78 1.27 -2.74
N ALA A 141 12.70 0.65 -3.91
CA ALA A 141 11.76 -0.45 -4.13
C ALA A 141 12.01 -1.64 -3.17
N PRO A 142 13.22 -2.20 -3.05
CA PRO A 142 13.44 -3.27 -2.05
C PRO A 142 13.13 -2.85 -0.61
N ILE A 143 13.41 -1.60 -0.22
CA ILE A 143 13.05 -1.08 1.12
C ILE A 143 11.52 -1.11 1.29
N SER A 144 10.78 -0.77 0.23
CA SER A 144 9.31 -0.81 0.22
C SER A 144 8.74 -2.24 0.28
N GLY A 145 9.57 -3.24 0.05
CA GLY A 145 9.18 -4.64 0.29
C GLY A 145 9.01 -4.98 1.76
N VAL A 146 9.56 -4.14 2.68
CA VAL A 146 9.51 -4.38 4.13
C VAL A 146 8.76 -3.25 4.85
N VAL A 147 8.85 -2.03 4.33
CA VAL A 147 8.21 -0.84 4.92
C VAL A 147 7.02 -0.44 4.03
N PRO A 148 5.85 -0.18 4.59
CA PRO A 148 4.70 0.22 3.78
C PRO A 148 4.98 1.41 2.86
N ASN A 149 4.36 1.40 1.68
CA ASN A 149 4.61 2.35 0.59
C ASN A 149 4.37 3.81 1.00
N THR A 150 3.23 4.06 1.64
CA THR A 150 2.75 5.43 1.95
C THR A 150 3.75 6.24 2.78
N PRO A 151 4.26 5.71 3.91
CA PRO A 151 5.29 6.41 4.68
C PRO A 151 6.55 6.75 3.87
N ILE A 152 7.04 5.81 3.04
CA ILE A 152 8.24 6.02 2.22
C ILE A 152 8.00 7.19 1.26
N VAL A 153 6.88 7.16 0.52
CA VAL A 153 6.53 8.22 -0.43
C VAL A 153 6.42 9.56 0.30
N ALA A 154 5.67 9.61 1.42
CA ALA A 154 5.47 10.83 2.20
C ALA A 154 6.79 11.43 2.70
N SER A 155 7.76 10.59 3.08
CA SER A 155 9.06 11.06 3.58
C SER A 155 9.99 11.54 2.48
N LEU A 156 9.94 10.92 1.29
CA LEU A 156 10.84 11.24 0.18
C LEU A 156 10.31 12.35 -0.73
N LEU A 157 9.00 12.58 -0.74
CA LEU A 157 8.34 13.53 -1.63
C LEU A 157 8.94 14.94 -1.51
N PRO A 158 9.02 15.58 -0.30
CA PRO A 158 9.58 16.94 -0.19
C PRO A 158 11.06 17.00 -0.57
N VAL A 159 11.83 15.93 -0.31
CA VAL A 159 13.25 15.86 -0.65
C VAL A 159 13.42 15.85 -2.18
N LEU A 160 12.59 15.04 -2.87
CA LEU A 160 12.62 14.94 -4.34
C LEU A 160 12.11 16.22 -5.02
N GLU A 161 11.10 16.86 -4.44
CA GLU A 161 10.62 18.18 -4.94
C GLU A 161 11.73 19.23 -4.87
N THR A 162 12.38 19.35 -3.71
CA THR A 162 13.53 20.24 -3.51
C THR A 162 14.67 19.92 -4.49
N TRP A 163 14.95 18.62 -4.68
CA TRP A 163 15.96 18.16 -5.65
C TRP A 163 15.60 18.58 -7.08
N CYS A 164 14.33 18.47 -7.47
CA CYS A 164 13.83 18.86 -8.79
C CYS A 164 13.92 20.38 -8.99
N GLN A 165 13.47 21.16 -7.98
CA GLN A 165 13.50 22.62 -8.02
C GLN A 165 14.92 23.16 -8.21
N LYS A 166 15.88 22.65 -7.43
CA LYS A 166 17.30 23.06 -7.53
C LYS A 166 17.91 22.81 -8.91
N ARG A 167 17.33 21.90 -9.70
CA ARG A 167 17.87 21.49 -11.01
C ARG A 167 17.01 21.89 -12.20
N GLY A 168 15.91 22.59 -11.97
CA GLY A 168 14.98 22.98 -13.03
C GLY A 168 14.37 21.79 -13.75
N ILE A 169 14.08 20.70 -13.02
CA ILE A 169 13.51 19.46 -13.56
C ILE A 169 12.05 19.37 -13.12
N ALA A 170 11.15 19.03 -14.07
CA ALA A 170 9.74 18.84 -13.75
C ALA A 170 9.58 17.70 -12.72
N PRO A 171 8.89 17.94 -11.57
CA PRO A 171 8.72 16.92 -10.54
C PRO A 171 8.09 15.61 -11.04
N SER A 172 7.21 15.68 -12.03
CA SER A 172 6.56 14.51 -12.66
C SER A 172 7.57 13.45 -13.15
N ARG A 173 8.76 13.89 -13.57
CA ARG A 173 9.82 12.99 -14.07
C ARG A 173 10.43 12.09 -13.00
N VAL A 174 10.20 12.40 -11.71
CA VAL A 174 10.81 11.68 -10.59
C VAL A 174 9.75 11.16 -9.61
N LEU A 175 8.69 11.94 -9.38
CA LEU A 175 7.64 11.55 -8.42
C LEU A 175 6.82 10.37 -8.93
N LEU A 176 6.54 10.30 -10.22
CA LEU A 176 5.83 9.15 -10.80
C LEU A 176 6.68 7.86 -10.70
N PRO A 177 7.98 7.87 -11.10
CA PRO A 177 8.87 6.75 -10.82
C PRO A 177 8.98 6.37 -9.33
N LEU A 178 8.95 7.32 -8.40
CA LEU A 178 8.92 7.01 -6.96
C LEU A 178 7.71 6.16 -6.61
N SER A 179 6.54 6.59 -7.06
CA SER A 179 5.28 5.85 -6.83
C SER A 179 5.36 4.43 -7.39
N PHE A 180 5.78 4.28 -8.64
CA PHE A 180 5.94 2.95 -9.26
C PHE A 180 6.99 2.10 -8.55
N ALA A 181 8.11 2.69 -8.14
CA ALA A 181 9.18 1.96 -7.44
C ALA A 181 8.66 1.37 -6.11
N THR A 182 7.92 2.18 -5.33
CA THR A 182 7.37 1.70 -4.05
C THR A 182 6.28 0.65 -4.27
N LEU A 183 5.42 0.81 -5.27
CA LEU A 183 4.39 -0.20 -5.61
C LEU A 183 5.02 -1.53 -6.03
N LEU A 184 6.04 -1.48 -6.91
CA LEU A 184 6.78 -2.68 -7.33
C LEU A 184 7.49 -3.32 -6.14
N GLY A 185 8.06 -2.51 -5.26
CA GLY A 185 8.67 -3.00 -4.01
C GLY A 185 7.66 -3.72 -3.12
N GLY A 186 6.46 -3.16 -3.02
CA GLY A 186 5.36 -3.75 -2.26
C GLY A 186 4.94 -5.14 -2.71
N THR A 187 5.25 -5.55 -3.94
CA THR A 187 4.97 -6.90 -4.43
C THR A 187 6.04 -7.92 -4.02
N LEU A 188 7.18 -7.49 -3.46
CA LEU A 188 8.31 -8.37 -3.18
C LEU A 188 8.09 -9.28 -1.98
N THR A 189 7.36 -8.82 -0.97
CA THR A 189 7.12 -9.62 0.24
C THR A 189 5.67 -9.47 0.73
N LEU A 190 5.32 -10.32 1.68
CA LEU A 190 4.03 -10.29 2.37
C LEU A 190 3.80 -8.94 3.08
N LEU A 191 4.84 -8.35 3.67
CA LEU A 191 4.76 -7.12 4.48
C LEU A 191 4.72 -5.83 3.63
N GLY A 192 5.11 -5.90 2.36
CA GLY A 192 5.23 -4.74 1.48
C GLY A 192 3.90 -4.07 1.17
N SER A 193 2.79 -4.81 1.30
CA SER A 193 1.45 -4.28 0.99
C SER A 193 0.40 -4.86 1.93
N SER A 194 -0.55 -4.03 2.36
CA SER A 194 -1.71 -4.46 3.15
C SER A 194 -2.58 -5.48 2.39
N VAL A 195 -2.63 -5.37 1.07
CA VAL A 195 -3.38 -6.30 0.21
C VAL A 195 -2.78 -7.72 0.31
N ASN A 196 -1.45 -7.84 0.36
CA ASN A 196 -0.77 -9.13 0.50
C ASN A 196 -1.11 -9.80 1.84
N LEU A 197 -1.13 -9.02 2.93
CA LEU A 197 -1.53 -9.50 4.25
C LEU A 197 -2.98 -9.98 4.26
N LEU A 198 -3.87 -9.21 3.64
CA LEU A 198 -5.29 -9.58 3.51
C LEU A 198 -5.44 -10.87 2.69
N ALA A 199 -4.71 -10.98 1.58
CA ALA A 199 -4.74 -12.18 0.73
C ALA A 199 -4.29 -13.43 1.51
N SER A 200 -3.27 -13.30 2.36
CA SER A 200 -2.79 -14.40 3.23
C SER A 200 -3.85 -14.78 4.27
N ASP A 201 -4.51 -13.79 4.89
CA ASP A 201 -5.57 -14.01 5.88
C ASP A 201 -6.76 -14.74 5.25
N VAL A 202 -7.22 -14.28 4.08
CA VAL A 202 -8.32 -14.92 3.34
C VAL A 202 -7.93 -16.34 2.91
N SER A 203 -6.71 -16.54 2.43
CA SER A 203 -6.18 -17.88 2.08
C SER A 203 -6.25 -18.84 3.27
N GLN A 204 -5.88 -18.36 4.45
CA GLN A 204 -5.94 -19.14 5.70
C GLN A 204 -7.38 -19.46 6.07
N GLN A 205 -8.29 -18.50 5.98
CA GLN A 205 -9.72 -18.68 6.29
C GLN A 205 -10.37 -19.69 5.34
N LEU A 206 -9.95 -19.73 4.08
CA LEU A 206 -10.44 -20.67 3.07
C LEU A 206 -9.79 -22.06 3.18
N GLY A 207 -8.86 -22.27 4.12
CA GLY A 207 -8.23 -23.57 4.36
C GLY A 207 -7.01 -23.88 3.49
N TYR A 208 -6.55 -22.93 2.67
CA TYR A 208 -5.34 -23.10 1.84
C TYR A 208 -4.05 -22.86 2.64
N GLY A 209 -4.17 -22.35 3.87
CA GLY A 209 -3.03 -22.02 4.73
C GLY A 209 -2.56 -20.57 4.57
N SER A 210 -1.76 -20.14 5.52
CA SER A 210 -1.15 -18.80 5.49
C SER A 210 0.02 -18.76 4.51
N LEU A 211 0.20 -17.61 3.86
CA LEU A 211 1.32 -17.38 2.95
C LEU A 211 2.56 -16.94 3.74
N ASP A 212 3.71 -17.48 3.41
CA ASP A 212 4.99 -17.10 4.01
C ASP A 212 5.44 -15.71 3.54
N LEU A 213 6.38 -15.13 4.28
CA LEU A 213 6.94 -13.80 4.01
C LEU A 213 7.38 -13.64 2.54
N PHE A 214 8.00 -14.67 1.97
CA PHE A 214 8.57 -14.64 0.63
C PHE A 214 7.72 -15.36 -0.43
N SER A 215 6.48 -15.77 -0.10
CA SER A 215 5.58 -16.41 -1.08
C SER A 215 5.32 -15.50 -2.29
N PHE A 216 5.23 -14.21 -2.05
CA PHE A 216 5.03 -13.21 -3.10
C PHE A 216 6.28 -12.97 -3.95
N SER A 217 7.49 -13.27 -3.42
CA SER A 217 8.76 -12.99 -4.10
C SER A 217 8.91 -13.76 -5.41
N ALA A 218 8.33 -14.96 -5.51
CA ALA A 218 8.40 -15.79 -6.72
C ALA A 218 7.83 -15.06 -7.95
N ILE A 219 6.78 -14.28 -7.76
CA ILE A 219 6.13 -13.46 -8.80
C ILE A 219 6.63 -12.01 -8.73
N GLY A 220 6.77 -11.48 -7.53
CA GLY A 220 7.17 -10.10 -7.28
C GLY A 220 8.55 -9.75 -7.82
N LEU A 221 9.52 -10.65 -7.71
CA LEU A 221 10.87 -10.41 -8.20
C LEU A 221 10.94 -10.25 -9.72
N PRO A 222 10.37 -11.17 -10.53
CA PRO A 222 10.27 -10.95 -11.99
C PRO A 222 9.50 -9.66 -12.35
N VAL A 223 8.40 -9.36 -11.66
CA VAL A 223 7.60 -8.14 -11.90
C VAL A 223 8.43 -6.89 -11.58
N TRP A 224 9.14 -6.88 -10.44
CA TRP A 224 10.03 -5.78 -10.07
C TRP A 224 11.15 -5.61 -11.10
N LEU A 225 11.80 -6.69 -11.54
CA LEU A 225 12.87 -6.65 -12.54
C LEU A 225 12.37 -6.10 -13.89
N ALA A 226 11.20 -6.57 -14.35
CA ALA A 226 10.57 -6.09 -15.58
C ALA A 226 10.19 -4.61 -15.47
N GLY A 227 9.59 -4.20 -14.34
CA GLY A 227 9.25 -2.81 -14.07
C GLY A 227 10.48 -1.91 -13.94
N ALA A 228 11.55 -2.42 -13.31
CA ALA A 228 12.82 -1.71 -13.20
C ALA A 228 13.43 -1.48 -14.58
N ALA A 229 13.49 -2.54 -15.40
CA ALA A 229 13.97 -2.45 -16.77
C ALA A 229 13.16 -1.45 -17.58
N TYR A 230 11.82 -1.51 -17.47
CA TYR A 230 10.93 -0.56 -18.15
C TYR A 230 11.23 0.89 -17.73
N MET A 231 11.30 1.17 -16.43
CA MET A 231 11.52 2.54 -15.93
C MET A 231 12.90 3.09 -16.33
N LEU A 232 13.92 2.24 -16.42
CA LEU A 232 15.27 2.63 -16.79
C LEU A 232 15.43 2.83 -18.31
N LEU A 233 14.72 2.01 -19.11
CA LEU A 233 14.83 2.00 -20.57
C LEU A 233 13.79 2.89 -21.26
N ALA A 234 12.68 3.19 -20.58
CA ALA A 234 11.57 3.97 -21.15
C ALA A 234 12.04 5.32 -21.71
N PRO A 235 11.63 5.68 -22.92
CA PRO A 235 11.98 6.98 -23.49
C PRO A 235 11.44 8.13 -22.65
N ARG A 236 12.19 9.23 -22.60
CA ARG A 236 11.79 10.46 -21.88
C ARG A 236 10.45 11.02 -22.38
N ALA A 237 10.08 10.72 -23.61
CA ALA A 237 8.82 11.18 -24.21
C ALA A 237 7.57 10.59 -23.54
N LEU A 238 7.69 9.43 -22.83
CA LEU A 238 6.57 8.79 -22.13
C LEU A 238 6.23 9.48 -20.82
N LEU A 239 7.15 10.28 -20.27
CA LEU A 239 6.92 11.07 -19.05
C LEU A 239 6.71 12.53 -19.48
N PRO A 240 5.44 12.96 -19.67
CA PRO A 240 5.18 14.35 -20.08
C PRO A 240 5.67 15.31 -18.99
N ASP A 241 6.27 16.38 -19.45
CA ASP A 241 6.69 17.48 -18.58
C ASP A 241 5.45 18.22 -18.09
N ARG A 242 4.92 17.74 -16.99
CA ARG A 242 3.90 18.47 -16.24
C ARG A 242 4.63 19.32 -15.21
N SER A 243 5.06 20.48 -15.64
CA SER A 243 5.30 21.59 -14.71
C SER A 243 3.94 21.92 -14.12
N ALA A 244 3.87 22.12 -12.82
CA ALA A 244 2.63 22.57 -12.20
C ALA A 244 2.11 23.79 -12.96
N PRO A 245 0.81 23.87 -13.27
CA PRO A 245 0.29 25.09 -13.88
C PRO A 245 0.54 26.25 -12.91
N ASP A 246 1.27 27.21 -13.39
CA ASP A 246 1.66 28.44 -12.71
C ASP A 246 2.72 28.30 -11.61
N ASP A 247 3.91 28.69 -11.97
CA ASP A 247 4.98 29.11 -11.06
C ASP A 247 4.50 30.16 -10.03
N GLN A 248 3.38 30.84 -10.29
CA GLN A 248 2.79 31.82 -9.40
C GLN A 248 2.11 31.17 -8.18
N LEU A 249 1.45 30.02 -8.37
CA LEU A 249 0.80 29.29 -7.27
C LEU A 249 1.81 28.53 -6.41
N SER A 250 2.88 28.00 -7.04
CA SER A 250 3.94 27.30 -6.29
C SER A 250 4.78 28.27 -5.47
N THR A 251 5.00 29.48 -5.99
CA THR A 251 5.65 30.56 -5.23
C THR A 251 4.76 30.98 -4.05
N GLN A 252 3.45 31.04 -4.27
CA GLN A 252 2.47 31.41 -3.22
C GLN A 252 2.34 30.30 -2.16
N GLN A 253 2.36 29.02 -2.57
CA GLN A 253 2.32 27.89 -1.63
C GLN A 253 3.64 27.66 -0.89
N SER A 254 4.79 27.92 -1.51
CA SER A 254 6.08 27.83 -0.82
C SER A 254 6.26 28.99 0.18
N LEU A 255 5.57 30.11 -0.06
CA LEU A 255 5.56 31.23 0.86
C LEU A 255 4.54 31.06 2.01
N THR A 256 3.58 30.14 1.89
CA THR A 256 2.56 29.93 2.95
C THR A 256 3.18 29.46 4.26
N GLY A 257 4.35 28.83 4.22
CA GLY A 257 5.11 28.45 5.42
C GLY A 257 5.82 29.62 6.09
N TYR A 258 5.93 30.74 5.39
CA TYR A 258 6.59 31.97 5.88
C TYR A 258 5.62 33.13 6.12
N PHE A 259 4.35 32.95 5.74
CA PHE A 259 3.33 33.97 6.01
C PHE A 259 2.72 33.72 7.39
N THR A 260 2.90 34.67 8.29
CA THR A 260 2.16 34.73 9.56
C THR A 260 1.14 35.85 9.42
N GLU A 261 -0.12 35.50 9.50
CA GLU A 261 -1.20 36.49 9.55
C GLU A 261 -1.37 36.96 10.99
N VAL A 262 -1.06 38.20 11.24
CA VAL A 262 -1.19 38.81 12.56
C VAL A 262 -2.35 39.78 12.51
N THR A 263 -3.38 39.50 13.26
CA THR A 263 -4.53 40.40 13.43
C THR A 263 -4.15 41.51 14.43
N ILE A 264 -4.13 42.72 13.93
CA ILE A 264 -3.83 43.91 14.77
C ILE A 264 -5.16 44.40 15.39
N PRO A 265 -5.33 44.30 16.71
CA PRO A 265 -6.55 44.84 17.33
C PRO A 265 -6.65 46.35 17.12
N GLY A 266 -7.86 46.84 16.99
CA GLY A 266 -8.11 48.29 16.75
C GLY A 266 -7.54 49.24 17.80
N SER A 267 -7.19 48.72 18.98
CA SER A 267 -6.59 49.47 20.06
C SER A 267 -5.04 49.47 20.01
N SER A 268 -4.45 48.81 19.03
CA SER A 268 -2.98 48.75 18.93
C SER A 268 -2.37 50.05 18.40
N SER A 269 -1.23 50.40 18.91
CA SER A 269 -0.44 51.56 18.46
C SER A 269 0.09 51.40 17.02
N LEU A 270 -0.06 50.19 16.45
CA LEU A 270 0.37 49.88 15.09
C LEU A 270 -0.67 50.27 14.04
N VAL A 271 -1.92 50.55 14.44
CA VAL A 271 -2.99 50.93 13.52
C VAL A 271 -2.66 52.28 12.87
N GLY A 272 -2.68 52.31 11.54
CA GLY A 272 -2.35 53.51 10.76
C GLY A 272 -0.86 53.70 10.48
N GLN A 273 0.03 52.83 10.99
CA GLN A 273 1.46 52.88 10.67
C GLN A 273 1.80 52.03 9.45
N THR A 274 2.80 52.51 8.68
CA THR A 274 3.34 51.70 7.57
C THR A 274 4.22 50.58 8.13
N LEU A 275 4.31 49.45 7.43
CA LEU A 275 5.14 48.28 7.78
C LEU A 275 6.59 48.68 8.09
N ARG A 276 7.10 49.70 7.41
CA ARG A 276 8.48 50.20 7.61
C ARG A 276 8.68 50.92 8.96
N HIS A 277 7.63 51.53 9.48
CA HIS A 277 7.67 52.26 10.78
C HIS A 277 7.34 51.38 11.97
N SER A 278 6.66 50.26 11.72
CA SER A 278 6.18 49.36 12.79
C SER A 278 7.26 48.41 13.34
N ARG A 279 8.47 48.40 12.77
CA ARG A 279 9.60 47.53 13.12
C ARG A 279 9.25 46.00 13.05
N LEU A 280 8.26 45.65 12.28
CA LEU A 280 7.86 44.24 12.09
C LEU A 280 8.67 43.53 11.00
N GLN A 281 9.73 44.19 10.51
CA GLN A 281 10.66 43.57 9.58
C GLN A 281 11.82 42.93 10.30
N UNK A 282 11.69 42.05 10.22
CA UNK A 282 12.73 41.35 10.87
C UNK A 282 13.44 40.40 10.17
#